data_b43f3f6f67a81236cca65413375bd7a1
#
_entry.id   b43f3f6f67a81236cca65413375bd7a1
#
_cell.length_a   1.000
_cell.length_b   1.000
_cell.length_c   1.000
_cell.angle_alpha   90.00
_cell.angle_beta   90.00
_cell.angle_gamma   90.00
#
_symmetry.space_group_name_H-M   'P 1'
#
loop_
_entity.id
_entity.type
_entity.pdbx_description
1 polymer ?
#
loop_
_entity_poly.entity_id
_entity_poly.type
_entity_poly.pdbx_seq_one_letter_code
_entity_poly.pdbx_strand_id
1 'polypeptide(L)'
;MERWALVSGLGGDLDLYEQIQADLQKQRGTAHLFVLGDMIGPNPKCDALLKRLRQPKRRDLQPHCIYGWQEEQLLSLHGYRGEAKAEELHRQSDDSEVQRLLQTVNTDHLNWLASLQFGLIELDCGLIHGSSADVGDELDETTSPLILLDRLTRLDVNRLFTARSGRQFRLQLTGGQIRSRVKDHTREQLHEQPVPRRSVIGVGSGADYTLYDPASDHIEF
;
A
#
# COMPACT_ATOMS: atom_id res chain seq x y z
N MET A 1 11.06 -1.04 20.50
CA MET A 1 10.33 -1.72 19.44
C MET A 1 10.12 -0.70 18.34
N GLU A 2 10.44 -1.08 17.13
CA GLU A 2 10.35 -0.18 15.96
C GLU A 2 8.99 -0.40 15.31
N ARG A 3 8.07 0.54 15.54
CA ARG A 3 6.72 0.53 14.95
C ARG A 3 6.77 1.14 13.54
N TRP A 4 5.90 0.67 12.69
CA TRP A 4 5.70 1.17 11.34
C TRP A 4 4.47 2.07 11.29
N ALA A 5 4.58 3.21 10.63
CA ALA A 5 3.46 4.02 10.21
C ALA A 5 3.18 3.75 8.73
N LEU A 6 1.95 3.41 8.40
CA LEU A 6 1.50 3.10 7.04
C LEU A 6 0.46 4.16 6.64
N VAL A 7 0.79 4.93 5.63
CA VAL A 7 0.02 6.10 5.16
C VAL A 7 -0.29 5.93 3.68
N SER A 8 -1.43 6.40 3.22
CA SER A 8 -1.79 6.46 1.79
C SER A 8 -2.75 7.61 1.53
N GLY A 9 -3.01 7.91 0.25
CA GLY A 9 -4.06 8.83 -0.13
C GLY A 9 -3.80 10.28 0.30
N LEU A 10 -2.54 10.75 0.20
CA LEU A 10 -2.18 12.13 0.53
C LEU A 10 -2.76 13.16 -0.44
N GLY A 11 -3.15 12.75 -1.65
CA GLY A 11 -3.89 13.58 -2.61
C GLY A 11 -3.20 14.90 -3.00
N GLY A 12 -1.88 14.98 -2.88
CA GLY A 12 -1.11 16.21 -3.14
C GLY A 12 -1.10 17.19 -1.95
N ASP A 13 -1.67 16.83 -0.79
CA ASP A 13 -1.82 17.73 0.34
C ASP A 13 -0.59 17.74 1.28
N LEU A 14 0.23 18.78 1.14
CA LEU A 14 1.40 18.99 1.99
C LEU A 14 1.03 19.23 3.46
N ASP A 15 -0.06 19.96 3.72
CA ASP A 15 -0.44 20.31 5.10
C ASP A 15 -0.86 19.05 5.85
N LEU A 16 -1.63 18.18 5.21
CA LEU A 16 -1.97 16.87 5.73
C LEU A 16 -0.72 16.03 6.05
N TYR A 17 0.24 15.97 5.12
CA TYR A 17 1.49 15.25 5.35
C TYR A 17 2.30 15.82 6.52
N GLU A 18 2.36 17.15 6.66
CA GLU A 18 3.04 17.80 7.77
C GLU A 18 2.33 17.54 9.12
N GLN A 19 1.01 17.47 9.13
CA GLN A 19 0.24 17.06 10.31
C GLN A 19 0.55 15.62 10.71
N ILE A 20 0.54 14.68 9.75
CA ILE A 20 0.90 13.27 10.00
C ILE A 20 2.32 13.18 10.57
N GLN A 21 3.31 13.84 9.97
CA GLN A 21 4.69 13.85 10.47
C GLN A 21 4.78 14.40 11.90
N ALA A 22 4.07 15.50 12.19
CA ALA A 22 4.04 16.08 13.53
C ALA A 22 3.38 15.16 14.57
N ASP A 23 2.41 14.38 14.15
CA ASP A 23 1.70 13.42 15.00
C ASP A 23 2.57 12.18 15.27
N LEU A 24 3.20 11.64 14.23
CA LEU A 24 4.14 10.51 14.34
C LEU A 24 5.33 10.83 15.27
N GLN A 25 5.79 12.08 15.32
CA GLN A 25 6.83 12.50 16.27
C GLN A 25 6.41 12.40 17.73
N LYS A 26 5.11 12.44 18.03
CA LYS A 26 4.55 12.24 19.39
C LYS A 26 4.38 10.76 19.71
N GLN A 27 4.26 9.91 18.69
CA GLN A 27 4.08 8.46 18.83
C GLN A 27 5.41 7.80 19.23
N ARG A 28 5.44 7.20 20.42
CA ARG A 28 6.65 6.53 20.89
C ARG A 28 6.95 5.26 20.09
N GLY A 29 8.19 5.09 19.68
CA GLY A 29 8.67 3.89 19.03
C GLY A 29 8.37 3.79 17.53
N THR A 30 7.77 4.80 16.91
CA THR A 30 7.61 4.83 15.45
C THR A 30 8.96 5.13 14.81
N ALA A 31 9.46 4.18 14.01
CA ALA A 31 10.79 4.24 13.40
C ALA A 31 10.74 4.27 11.87
N HIS A 32 9.70 3.72 11.27
CA HIS A 32 9.56 3.61 9.82
C HIS A 32 8.26 4.23 9.36
N LEU A 33 8.33 4.96 8.23
CA LEU A 33 7.16 5.52 7.55
C LEU A 33 7.09 4.94 6.14
N PHE A 34 6.00 4.23 5.85
CA PHE A 34 5.68 3.72 4.52
C PHE A 34 4.53 4.51 3.93
N VAL A 35 4.71 5.02 2.71
CA VAL A 35 3.68 5.72 1.96
C VAL A 35 3.23 4.82 0.81
N LEU A 36 2.04 4.27 0.96
CA LEU A 36 1.49 3.26 0.06
C LEU A 36 0.69 3.89 -1.10
N GLY A 37 1.31 4.85 -1.80
CA GLY A 37 0.76 5.46 -3.01
C GLY A 37 -0.35 6.49 -2.80
N ASP A 38 -0.92 6.94 -3.92
CA ASP A 38 -1.90 8.02 -4.02
C ASP A 38 -1.41 9.30 -3.30
N MET A 39 -0.13 9.61 -3.54
CA MET A 39 0.53 10.81 -3.03
C MET A 39 0.10 12.05 -3.80
N ILE A 40 -0.16 11.90 -5.11
CA ILE A 40 -0.55 12.99 -6.00
C ILE A 40 -2.06 13.22 -5.98
N GLY A 41 -2.45 14.41 -6.40
CA GLY A 41 -3.84 14.82 -6.57
C GLY A 41 -3.93 16.24 -7.10
N PRO A 42 -5.13 16.76 -7.38
CA PRO A 42 -5.35 18.08 -7.96
C PRO A 42 -5.13 19.23 -6.95
N ASN A 43 -4.32 19.01 -5.92
CA ASN A 43 -4.00 20.00 -4.89
C ASN A 43 -2.87 20.93 -5.36
N PRO A 44 -2.99 22.25 -5.18
CA PRO A 44 -1.97 23.22 -5.60
C PRO A 44 -0.62 23.06 -4.86
N LYS A 45 -0.59 22.34 -3.74
CA LYS A 45 0.63 22.03 -2.97
C LYS A 45 1.28 20.70 -3.36
N CYS A 46 0.79 20.00 -4.39
CA CYS A 46 1.28 18.69 -4.78
C CYS A 46 2.79 18.70 -5.10
N ASP A 47 3.30 19.68 -5.86
CA ASP A 47 4.74 19.81 -6.14
C ASP A 47 5.57 19.95 -4.85
N ALA A 48 5.08 20.73 -3.90
CA ALA A 48 5.75 20.91 -2.61
C ALA A 48 5.71 19.65 -1.74
N LEU A 49 4.61 18.88 -1.79
CA LEU A 49 4.52 17.56 -1.14
C LEU A 49 5.54 16.59 -1.75
N LEU A 50 5.60 16.47 -3.08
CA LEU A 50 6.53 15.57 -3.76
C LEU A 50 8.00 15.92 -3.45
N LYS A 51 8.33 17.22 -3.42
CA LYS A 51 9.64 17.67 -2.92
C LYS A 51 9.90 17.25 -1.50
N ARG A 52 8.90 17.36 -0.61
CA ARG A 52 9.03 17.02 0.80
C ARG A 52 9.21 15.51 1.01
N LEU A 53 8.54 14.67 0.24
CA LEU A 53 8.70 13.21 0.28
C LEU A 53 10.12 12.80 -0.18
N ARG A 54 10.63 13.44 -1.21
CA ARG A 54 12.01 13.19 -1.72
C ARG A 54 13.11 13.75 -0.83
N GLN A 55 12.84 14.85 -0.13
CA GLN A 55 13.78 15.56 0.72
C GLN A 55 13.13 15.90 2.06
N PRO A 56 12.97 14.91 2.96
CA PRO A 56 12.36 15.13 4.25
C PRO A 56 13.20 16.09 5.11
N LYS A 57 12.53 16.84 5.99
CA LYS A 57 13.21 17.71 6.97
C LYS A 57 13.96 16.84 7.99
N ARG A 58 14.94 17.40 8.64
CA ARG A 58 15.83 16.69 9.61
C ARG A 58 15.08 15.94 10.72
N ARG A 59 13.87 16.39 11.08
CA ARG A 59 13.06 15.78 12.14
C ARG A 59 11.98 14.84 11.63
N ASP A 60 11.80 14.76 10.31
CA ASP A 60 10.80 13.86 9.72
C ASP A 60 11.29 12.42 9.76
N LEU A 61 10.35 11.51 9.86
CA LEU A 61 10.59 10.13 9.48
C LEU A 61 10.83 10.07 7.97
N GLN A 62 11.89 9.37 7.56
CA GLN A 62 12.19 9.14 6.16
C GLN A 62 11.09 8.29 5.53
N PRO A 63 10.34 8.77 4.52
CA PRO A 63 9.29 7.98 3.90
C PRO A 63 9.87 6.96 2.91
N HIS A 64 9.37 5.74 2.99
CA HIS A 64 9.55 4.71 1.96
C HIS A 64 8.29 4.69 1.09
N CYS A 65 8.40 5.26 -0.11
CA CYS A 65 7.26 5.45 -1.00
C CYS A 65 7.18 4.33 -2.04
N ILE A 66 5.98 3.85 -2.29
CA ILE A 66 5.62 3.07 -3.47
C ILE A 66 4.61 3.85 -4.29
N TYR A 67 4.44 3.53 -5.59
CA TYR A 67 3.39 4.18 -6.36
C TYR A 67 2.02 3.54 -6.09
N GLY A 68 0.97 4.37 -6.22
CA GLY A 68 -0.42 3.98 -6.13
C GLY A 68 -1.15 4.08 -7.47
N TRP A 69 -2.47 3.97 -7.39
CA TRP A 69 -3.31 4.04 -8.58
C TRP A 69 -3.25 5.41 -9.27
N GLN A 70 -3.26 6.50 -8.50
CA GLN A 70 -3.17 7.86 -9.07
C GLN A 70 -1.86 8.07 -9.82
N GLU A 71 -0.73 7.62 -9.24
CA GLU A 71 0.58 7.70 -9.90
C GLU A 71 0.60 6.87 -11.18
N GLU A 72 0.04 5.66 -11.16
CA GLU A 72 -0.01 4.80 -12.36
C GLU A 72 -0.82 5.44 -13.48
N GLN A 73 -2.00 6.01 -13.16
CA GLN A 73 -2.81 6.71 -14.15
C GLN A 73 -2.08 7.92 -14.74
N LEU A 74 -1.44 8.74 -13.90
CA LEU A 74 -0.66 9.88 -14.37
C LEU A 74 0.52 9.46 -15.26
N LEU A 75 1.26 8.43 -14.85
CA LEU A 75 2.39 7.90 -15.63
C LEU A 75 1.92 7.31 -16.97
N SER A 76 0.75 6.68 -17.01
CA SER A 76 0.14 6.19 -18.25
C SER A 76 -0.23 7.32 -19.18
N LEU A 77 -0.84 8.42 -18.68
CA LEU A 77 -1.16 9.63 -19.46
C LEU A 77 0.09 10.27 -20.11
N HIS A 78 1.22 10.19 -19.42
CA HIS A 78 2.51 10.70 -19.91
C HIS A 78 3.31 9.68 -20.73
N GLY A 79 2.75 8.49 -21.03
CA GLY A 79 3.39 7.46 -21.85
C GLY A 79 4.53 6.70 -21.17
N TYR A 80 4.70 6.81 -19.84
CA TYR A 80 5.73 6.07 -19.11
C TYR A 80 5.39 4.57 -18.95
N ARG A 81 4.12 4.20 -19.07
CA ARG A 81 3.62 2.85 -18.84
C ARG A 81 2.85 2.29 -20.05
N GLY A 82 3.48 2.34 -21.22
CA GLY A 82 2.88 1.82 -22.46
C GLY A 82 2.00 2.86 -23.18
N GLU A 83 0.90 2.42 -23.79
CA GLU A 83 -0.01 3.33 -24.48
C GLU A 83 -0.71 4.26 -23.47
N ALA A 84 -0.75 5.56 -23.80
CA ALA A 84 -1.36 6.61 -22.98
C ALA A 84 -2.90 6.49 -22.93
N LYS A 85 -3.40 5.47 -22.25
CA LYS A 85 -4.82 5.17 -22.10
C LYS A 85 -5.18 5.07 -20.62
N ALA A 86 -5.22 6.17 -19.93
CA ALA A 86 -5.79 6.21 -18.58
C ALA A 86 -7.33 6.16 -18.66
N GLU A 87 -7.87 5.12 -19.30
CA GLU A 87 -9.32 4.97 -19.54
C GLU A 87 -10.12 4.92 -18.25
N GLU A 88 -9.53 4.39 -17.19
CA GLU A 88 -10.19 4.29 -15.89
C GLU A 88 -10.23 5.64 -15.20
N LEU A 89 -9.16 6.44 -15.29
CA LEU A 89 -9.15 7.80 -14.79
C LEU A 89 -10.21 8.66 -15.50
N HIS A 90 -10.31 8.57 -16.83
CA HIS A 90 -11.33 9.28 -17.60
C HIS A 90 -12.76 8.82 -17.29
N ARG A 91 -12.94 7.60 -16.76
CA ARG A 91 -14.26 7.13 -16.29
C ARG A 91 -14.62 7.63 -14.90
N GLN A 92 -13.62 7.85 -14.04
CA GLN A 92 -13.80 8.22 -12.63
C GLN A 92 -13.70 9.73 -12.38
N SER A 93 -13.06 10.49 -13.28
CA SER A 93 -12.80 11.92 -13.15
C SER A 93 -13.30 12.68 -14.38
N ASP A 94 -13.68 13.93 -14.19
CA ASP A 94 -14.01 14.80 -15.31
C ASP A 94 -12.74 15.31 -16.05
N ASP A 95 -12.90 15.74 -17.28
CA ASP A 95 -11.78 16.22 -18.11
C ASP A 95 -11.00 17.37 -17.46
N SER A 96 -11.65 18.20 -16.63
CA SER A 96 -11.00 19.32 -15.94
C SER A 96 -10.10 18.86 -14.79
N GLU A 97 -10.45 17.77 -14.14
CA GLU A 97 -9.62 17.14 -13.09
C GLU A 97 -8.41 16.44 -13.71
N VAL A 98 -8.62 15.72 -14.80
CA VAL A 98 -7.53 15.10 -15.57
C VAL A 98 -6.53 16.15 -16.05
N GLN A 99 -7.02 17.26 -16.61
CA GLN A 99 -6.15 18.37 -17.05
C GLN A 99 -5.40 19.03 -15.89
N ARG A 100 -6.03 19.22 -14.75
CA ARG A 100 -5.36 19.74 -13.55
C ARG A 100 -4.26 18.80 -13.08
N LEU A 101 -4.55 17.49 -13.01
CA LEU A 101 -3.56 16.48 -12.62
C LEU A 101 -2.35 16.49 -13.57
N LEU A 102 -2.57 16.54 -14.88
CA LEU A 102 -1.52 16.62 -15.90
C LEU A 102 -0.60 17.84 -15.72
N GLN A 103 -1.14 18.96 -15.26
CA GLN A 103 -0.40 20.22 -15.10
C GLN A 103 0.28 20.34 -13.73
N THR A 104 -0.11 19.52 -12.76
CA THR A 104 0.34 19.67 -11.36
C THR A 104 1.72 19.08 -11.14
N VAL A 105 2.16 18.12 -11.95
CA VAL A 105 3.40 17.37 -11.74
C VAL A 105 4.41 17.66 -12.84
N ASN A 106 5.57 18.20 -12.48
CA ASN A 106 6.65 18.47 -13.41
C ASN A 106 7.44 17.21 -13.82
N THR A 107 8.25 17.31 -14.86
CA THR A 107 9.02 16.18 -15.43
C THR A 107 9.96 15.52 -14.42
N ASP A 108 10.58 16.28 -13.50
CA ASP A 108 11.49 15.72 -12.50
C ASP A 108 10.74 14.85 -11.49
N HIS A 109 9.52 15.24 -11.15
CA HIS A 109 8.65 14.44 -10.30
C HIS A 109 8.10 13.23 -11.04
N LEU A 110 7.73 13.36 -12.32
CA LEU A 110 7.30 12.21 -13.13
C LEU A 110 8.40 11.13 -13.20
N ASN A 111 9.65 11.53 -13.44
CA ASN A 111 10.78 10.59 -13.45
C ASN A 111 10.96 9.89 -12.09
N TRP A 112 10.80 10.62 -10.99
CA TRP A 112 10.86 10.02 -9.66
C TRP A 112 9.70 9.06 -9.41
N LEU A 113 8.46 9.44 -9.72
CA LEU A 113 7.29 8.59 -9.59
C LEU A 113 7.43 7.30 -10.42
N ALA A 114 7.97 7.43 -11.66
CA ALA A 114 8.24 6.29 -12.53
C ALA A 114 9.31 5.33 -11.97
N SER A 115 10.20 5.82 -11.10
CA SER A 115 11.22 5.01 -10.44
C SER A 115 10.74 4.28 -9.19
N LEU A 116 9.55 4.60 -8.69
CA LEU A 116 8.99 3.95 -7.51
C LEU A 116 8.63 2.49 -7.79
N GLN A 117 8.73 1.67 -6.77
CA GLN A 117 8.39 0.25 -6.83
C GLN A 117 6.88 0.04 -6.72
N PHE A 118 6.40 -1.05 -7.27
CA PHE A 118 5.01 -1.51 -7.15
C PHE A 118 4.62 -1.83 -5.70
N GLY A 119 5.54 -2.38 -4.93
CA GLY A 119 5.34 -2.77 -3.54
C GLY A 119 6.66 -3.10 -2.87
N LEU A 120 6.60 -3.31 -1.58
CA LEU A 120 7.72 -3.71 -0.74
C LEU A 120 7.36 -5.00 -0.01
N ILE A 121 8.37 -5.84 0.23
CA ILE A 121 8.25 -6.96 1.16
C ILE A 121 9.22 -6.68 2.29
N GLU A 122 8.67 -6.54 3.50
CA GLU A 122 9.45 -6.31 4.71
C GLU A 122 9.05 -7.35 5.76
N LEU A 123 10.01 -8.10 6.26
CA LEU A 123 9.76 -9.30 7.07
C LEU A 123 8.85 -10.30 6.30
N ASP A 124 7.70 -10.65 6.84
CA ASP A 124 6.67 -11.47 6.19
C ASP A 124 5.41 -10.65 5.80
N CYS A 125 5.59 -9.36 5.58
CA CYS A 125 4.56 -8.39 5.24
C CYS A 125 4.74 -7.89 3.81
N GLY A 126 3.70 -7.98 2.98
CA GLY A 126 3.60 -7.28 1.71
C GLY A 126 2.98 -5.90 1.93
N LEU A 127 3.62 -4.86 1.40
CA LEU A 127 3.16 -3.47 1.46
C LEU A 127 2.89 -3.03 0.02
N ILE A 128 1.63 -2.92 -0.36
CA ILE A 128 1.21 -2.62 -1.75
C ILE A 128 0.02 -1.66 -1.70
N HIS A 129 -0.13 -0.82 -2.71
CA HIS A 129 -1.31 0.07 -2.79
C HIS A 129 -2.60 -0.71 -3.00
N GLY A 130 -2.66 -1.52 -4.05
CA GLY A 130 -3.78 -2.40 -4.38
C GLY A 130 -3.57 -3.81 -3.85
N SER A 131 -3.20 -4.74 -4.74
CA SER A 131 -2.86 -6.11 -4.37
C SER A 131 -1.67 -6.65 -5.17
N SER A 132 -1.30 -7.90 -4.94
CA SER A 132 -0.27 -8.59 -5.73
C SER A 132 -0.67 -8.86 -7.18
N ALA A 133 -1.90 -8.57 -7.57
CA ALA A 133 -2.35 -8.71 -8.95
C ALA A 133 -2.28 -7.39 -9.72
N ASP A 134 -2.71 -6.29 -9.09
CA ASP A 134 -2.83 -5.00 -9.73
C ASP A 134 -2.86 -3.87 -8.70
N VAL A 135 -2.35 -2.69 -9.08
CA VAL A 135 -2.37 -1.50 -8.22
C VAL A 135 -3.78 -0.95 -8.01
N GLY A 136 -4.67 -1.17 -8.96
CA GLY A 136 -6.09 -0.78 -8.89
C GLY A 136 -6.99 -1.82 -8.22
N ASP A 137 -6.47 -3.02 -7.88
CA ASP A 137 -7.25 -4.09 -7.25
C ASP A 137 -7.66 -3.69 -5.83
N GLU A 138 -8.95 -3.46 -5.64
CA GLU A 138 -9.52 -3.00 -4.37
C GLU A 138 -9.91 -4.20 -3.51
N LEU A 139 -9.18 -4.36 -2.39
CA LEU A 139 -9.48 -5.38 -1.40
C LEU A 139 -10.24 -4.76 -0.22
N ASP A 140 -11.30 -5.43 0.21
CA ASP A 140 -12.13 -5.00 1.32
C ASP A 140 -12.76 -6.18 2.07
N GLU A 141 -13.64 -5.87 3.04
CA GLU A 141 -14.32 -6.87 3.86
C GLU A 141 -15.32 -7.75 3.09
N THR A 142 -15.66 -7.37 1.85
CA THR A 142 -16.55 -8.16 0.98
C THR A 142 -15.78 -9.07 0.02
N THR A 143 -14.44 -8.90 -0.05
CA THR A 143 -13.59 -9.67 -0.94
C THR A 143 -13.59 -11.14 -0.56
N SER A 144 -13.79 -12.02 -1.55
CA SER A 144 -13.80 -13.47 -1.34
C SER A 144 -12.52 -13.96 -0.65
N PRO A 145 -12.63 -14.84 0.37
CA PRO A 145 -11.47 -15.43 1.04
C PRO A 145 -10.49 -16.13 0.08
N LEU A 146 -10.96 -16.70 -1.01
CA LEU A 146 -10.10 -17.34 -2.02
C LEU A 146 -9.25 -16.31 -2.76
N ILE A 147 -9.79 -15.14 -3.06
CA ILE A 147 -9.05 -14.03 -3.66
C ILE A 147 -8.00 -13.54 -2.67
N LEU A 148 -8.36 -13.31 -1.41
CA LEU A 148 -7.42 -12.86 -0.39
C LEU A 148 -6.24 -13.84 -0.22
N LEU A 149 -6.53 -15.15 -0.21
CA LEU A 149 -5.51 -16.19 -0.15
C LEU A 149 -4.59 -16.21 -1.38
N ASP A 150 -5.17 -16.05 -2.59
CA ASP A 150 -4.39 -15.94 -3.82
C ASP A 150 -3.41 -14.76 -3.76
N ARG A 151 -3.88 -13.58 -3.33
CA ARG A 151 -3.06 -12.37 -3.23
C ARG A 151 -1.89 -12.51 -2.26
N LEU A 152 -2.12 -13.11 -1.10
CA LEU A 152 -1.09 -13.41 -0.10
C LEU A 152 -0.10 -14.46 -0.61
N THR A 153 -0.59 -15.50 -1.28
CA THR A 153 0.23 -16.61 -1.78
C THR A 153 1.18 -16.17 -2.90
N ARG A 154 0.75 -15.26 -3.77
CA ARG A 154 1.60 -14.73 -4.85
C ARG A 154 2.86 -14.02 -4.34
N LEU A 155 2.79 -13.44 -3.15
CA LEU A 155 3.91 -12.75 -2.50
C LEU A 155 4.66 -13.63 -1.51
N ASP A 156 4.11 -14.80 -1.19
CA ASP A 156 4.61 -15.68 -0.13
C ASP A 156 4.73 -14.98 1.23
N VAL A 157 3.69 -14.19 1.58
CA VAL A 157 3.64 -13.43 2.84
C VAL A 157 2.44 -13.88 3.69
N ASN A 158 2.53 -13.63 4.98
CA ASN A 158 1.42 -13.90 5.91
C ASN A 158 0.58 -12.64 6.19
N ARG A 159 1.09 -11.46 5.87
CA ARG A 159 0.38 -10.18 6.03
C ARG A 159 0.46 -9.37 4.75
N LEU A 160 -0.67 -8.84 4.33
CA LEU A 160 -0.76 -7.91 3.20
C LEU A 160 -1.40 -6.60 3.68
N PHE A 161 -0.64 -5.52 3.62
CA PHE A 161 -1.14 -4.17 3.83
C PHE A 161 -1.51 -3.57 2.49
N THR A 162 -2.76 -3.10 2.39
CA THR A 162 -3.36 -2.53 1.17
C THR A 162 -3.99 -1.18 1.48
N ALA A 163 -4.04 -0.30 0.50
CA ALA A 163 -4.52 1.07 0.67
C ALA A 163 -5.66 1.45 -0.27
N ARG A 164 -5.83 0.75 -1.40
CA ARG A 164 -6.71 1.15 -2.51
C ARG A 164 -8.16 1.38 -2.12
N SER A 165 -8.70 0.63 -1.16
CA SER A 165 -10.07 0.84 -0.66
C SER A 165 -10.24 2.13 0.15
N GLY A 166 -9.16 2.76 0.59
CA GLY A 166 -9.18 3.93 1.47
C GLY A 166 -9.70 3.65 2.88
N ARG A 167 -9.98 2.40 3.24
CA ARG A 167 -10.59 2.01 4.52
C ARG A 167 -9.60 1.33 5.45
N GLN A 168 -9.81 1.49 6.75
CA GLN A 168 -9.10 0.74 7.78
C GLN A 168 -9.88 -0.53 8.12
N PHE A 169 -9.24 -1.67 7.98
CA PHE A 169 -9.80 -2.98 8.34
C PHE A 169 -8.69 -4.01 8.59
N ARG A 170 -9.03 -5.07 9.30
CA ARG A 170 -8.19 -6.26 9.43
C ARG A 170 -9.02 -7.51 9.17
N LEU A 171 -8.72 -8.22 8.09
CA LEU A 171 -9.29 -9.52 7.77
C LEU A 171 -8.32 -10.61 8.17
N GLN A 172 -8.74 -11.52 9.03
CA GLN A 172 -7.94 -12.65 9.47
C GLN A 172 -8.43 -13.93 8.80
N LEU A 173 -7.54 -14.58 8.09
CA LEU A 173 -7.76 -15.88 7.48
C LEU A 173 -7.23 -16.94 8.45
N THR A 174 -8.13 -17.48 9.24
CA THR A 174 -7.82 -18.49 10.25
C THR A 174 -8.43 -19.84 9.89
N GLY A 175 -7.70 -20.88 10.20
CA GLY A 175 -8.19 -22.24 10.04
C GLY A 175 -7.65 -22.90 8.78
N GLY A 176 -7.26 -24.10 8.98
CA GLY A 176 -6.79 -25.04 7.98
C GLY A 176 -5.74 -25.95 8.60
N GLN A 177 -5.96 -27.21 8.48
CA GLN A 177 -4.95 -28.23 8.66
C GLN A 177 -4.77 -28.91 7.32
N ILE A 178 -3.53 -28.99 6.85
CA ILE A 178 -3.24 -29.85 5.72
C ILE A 178 -3.10 -31.25 6.32
N ARG A 179 -4.07 -32.11 6.03
CA ARG A 179 -3.99 -33.53 6.32
C ARG A 179 -3.56 -34.24 5.07
N SER A 180 -2.35 -34.72 5.04
CA SER A 180 -1.88 -35.58 3.95
C SER A 180 -1.80 -37.02 4.44
N ARG A 181 -2.37 -37.91 3.65
CA ARG A 181 -2.23 -39.37 3.84
C ARG A 181 -1.28 -39.85 2.76
N VAL A 182 -0.05 -40.12 3.15
CA VAL A 182 0.96 -40.66 2.23
C VAL A 182 1.03 -42.16 2.50
N LYS A 183 0.72 -42.95 1.46
CA LYS A 183 0.87 -44.39 1.50
C LYS A 183 2.17 -44.75 0.80
N ASP A 184 3.16 -45.09 1.56
CA ASP A 184 4.39 -45.70 1.08
C ASP A 184 4.25 -47.24 1.12
N HIS A 185 5.08 -47.96 0.38
CA HIS A 185 5.01 -49.43 0.26
C HIS A 185 5.11 -50.17 1.60
N THR A 186 5.50 -49.50 2.68
CA THR A 186 5.73 -50.10 4.00
C THR A 186 4.91 -49.51 5.14
N ARG A 187 4.43 -48.28 5.06
CA ARG A 187 3.66 -47.60 6.15
C ARG A 187 2.76 -46.51 5.64
N GLU A 188 1.61 -46.38 6.27
CA GLU A 188 0.72 -45.22 6.12
C GLU A 188 1.12 -44.15 7.16
N GLN A 189 1.52 -42.96 6.73
CA GLN A 189 1.85 -41.84 7.62
C GLN A 189 0.84 -40.74 7.45
N LEU A 190 0.26 -40.32 8.57
CA LEU A 190 -0.62 -39.15 8.62
C LEU A 190 0.22 -37.94 9.04
N HIS A 191 0.30 -36.94 8.17
CA HIS A 191 0.95 -35.68 8.48
C HIS A 191 -0.11 -34.59 8.64
N GLU A 192 -0.13 -33.93 9.80
CA GLU A 192 -0.91 -32.73 10.03
C GLU A 192 0.04 -31.55 10.15
N GLN A 193 -0.14 -30.53 9.29
CA GLN A 193 0.61 -29.28 9.37
C GLN A 193 -0.38 -28.13 9.60
N PRO A 194 -0.16 -27.30 10.63
CA PRO A 194 -0.95 -26.09 10.81
C PRO A 194 -0.64 -25.11 9.67
N VAL A 195 -1.69 -24.53 9.11
CA VAL A 195 -1.54 -23.43 8.14
C VAL A 195 -1.28 -22.12 8.91
N PRO A 196 -0.28 -21.32 8.53
CA PRO A 196 -0.02 -20.04 9.16
C PRO A 196 -1.27 -19.15 9.16
N ARG A 197 -1.43 -18.36 10.23
CA ARG A 197 -2.45 -17.30 10.23
C ARG A 197 -2.06 -16.24 9.22
N ARG A 198 -2.99 -15.87 8.35
CA ARG A 198 -2.79 -14.84 7.34
C ARG A 198 -3.74 -13.66 7.58
N SER A 199 -3.32 -12.48 7.19
CA SER A 199 -4.13 -11.27 7.36
C SER A 199 -4.01 -10.36 6.17
N VAL A 200 -5.13 -9.70 5.80
CA VAL A 200 -5.15 -8.55 4.89
C VAL A 200 -5.60 -7.35 5.70
N ILE A 201 -4.84 -6.26 5.61
CA ILE A 201 -5.01 -5.06 6.42
C ILE A 201 -5.18 -3.86 5.49
N GLY A 202 -6.31 -3.17 5.58
CA GLY A 202 -6.51 -1.88 4.97
C GLY A 202 -5.91 -0.79 5.85
N VAL A 203 -5.07 0.08 5.29
CA VAL A 203 -4.30 1.06 6.06
C VAL A 203 -5.02 2.40 6.24
N GLY A 204 -6.16 2.61 5.56
CA GLY A 204 -6.84 3.90 5.53
C GLY A 204 -6.33 4.82 4.43
N SER A 205 -6.78 6.08 4.47
CA SER A 205 -6.44 7.11 3.49
C SER A 205 -6.45 8.48 4.13
N GLY A 206 -5.60 9.37 3.66
CA GLY A 206 -5.53 10.74 4.15
C GLY A 206 -5.06 10.83 5.60
N ALA A 207 -5.88 11.38 6.48
CA ALA A 207 -5.58 11.51 7.91
C ALA A 207 -5.66 10.18 8.68
N ASP A 208 -6.36 9.20 8.13
CA ASP A 208 -6.51 7.87 8.71
C ASP A 208 -5.29 7.03 8.31
N TYR A 209 -4.33 6.89 9.19
CA TYR A 209 -3.15 6.06 9.00
C TYR A 209 -3.09 4.91 10.01
N THR A 210 -2.36 3.89 9.69
CA THR A 210 -2.24 2.68 10.51
C THR A 210 -0.86 2.59 11.17
N LEU A 211 -0.83 2.28 12.46
CA LEU A 211 0.39 1.92 13.16
C LEU A 211 0.47 0.40 13.32
N TYR A 212 1.62 -0.16 13.02
CA TYR A 212 1.88 -1.59 13.13
C TYR A 212 3.14 -1.86 13.94
N ASP A 213 3.05 -2.76 14.91
CA ASP A 213 4.20 -3.29 15.65
C ASP A 213 4.48 -4.72 15.18
N PRO A 214 5.52 -4.95 14.37
CA PRO A 214 5.81 -6.28 13.85
C PRO A 214 6.26 -7.28 14.92
N ALA A 215 6.75 -6.83 16.08
CA ALA A 215 7.19 -7.71 17.14
C ALA A 215 6.03 -8.35 17.91
N SER A 216 4.90 -7.63 18.02
CA SER A 216 3.70 -8.08 18.74
C SER A 216 2.51 -8.41 17.83
N ASP A 217 2.62 -8.18 16.52
CA ASP A 217 1.53 -8.24 15.54
C ASP A 217 0.35 -7.31 15.91
N HIS A 218 0.66 -6.21 16.61
CA HIS A 218 -0.34 -5.26 17.03
C HIS A 218 -0.58 -4.20 15.96
N ILE A 219 -1.86 -3.94 15.69
CA ILE A 219 -2.32 -2.91 14.75
C ILE A 219 -3.16 -1.91 15.53
N GLU A 220 -2.92 -0.63 15.29
CA GLU A 220 -3.67 0.51 15.80
C GLU A 220 -4.13 1.36 14.60
N PHE A 221 -5.42 1.59 14.53
CA PHE A 221 -6.08 2.41 13.51
C PHE A 221 -6.38 3.81 14.04
#